data_aa29f3d61ea66bb1496053ab605c3ddc
#
_entry.id   aa29f3d61ea66bb1496053ab605c3ddc
#
_cell.length_a   1.000
_cell.length_b   1.000
_cell.length_c   1.000
_cell.angle_alpha   90.00
_cell.angle_beta   90.00
_cell.angle_gamma   90.00
#
_symmetry.space_group_name_H-M   'P 1'
#
loop_
_entity.id
_entity.type
_entity.pdbx_description
1 polymer ?
#
loop_
_entity_poly.entity_id
_entity_poly.type
_entity_poly.pdbx_seq_one_letter_code
_entity_poly.pdbx_strand_id
1 'polypeptide(L)'
;MLIALLASCAKQEGVVVRVTEPQANGPKMVRLLPISDAIIRVSATAEDAFADQPSLMIVDQPAMPEYQVEQRGDTFVLSTAALRAYVLQTNGQVWFTDLSGKPLLQEEAGATTFEPYSCTQVHADGTPETYTGWTVRSLFANLYPEEGLYGLGQHQGDEWNWKGRNEELFQYNTKVSLPFILSSEGYGILFDTYSLCRFGNPLPYSQLHAVFDIADKNGQPGAFTGTYTAPGAETLVRREDSIYFEDIFTGKNLPQFPLATAAVTYEGTITPRETGEYQFCHYYSGYQRIFIDGQPLSDEIWRTAWNPNARKYNVKLEAGKPYSLRIEWRPDGGEAYCGLRAYAPVEPARQQQLSFWQEMVQQLDYYFIAGTCTTSQQEQGALDRVIAGYRQLTGKAPIMPAWAHGYWQSRERYKTQDEILSALDGFRKRHLPIDNIVMDWNYWVDDQWGAFKFDPARFSDPQEMIDSIHRQNARIMISCWPKYYLATDNFR
;
A
#
# COMPACT_ATOMS: atom_id res chain seq x y z
N MET A 1 -12.90 33.02 -30.82
CA MET A 1 -13.25 32.18 -31.99
C MET A 1 -14.16 31.07 -31.45
N LEU A 2 -15.45 31.10 -31.83
CA LEU A 2 -16.49 30.18 -31.35
C LEU A 2 -16.09 28.75 -31.70
N ILE A 3 -15.97 27.89 -30.71
CA ILE A 3 -15.98 26.44 -30.92
C ILE A 3 -17.45 26.02 -30.98
N ALA A 4 -17.88 25.64 -32.19
CA ALA A 4 -19.22 25.17 -32.48
C ALA A 4 -19.51 23.90 -31.70
N LEU A 5 -20.62 23.89 -30.97
CA LEU A 5 -21.27 22.65 -30.51
C LEU A 5 -21.73 21.88 -31.76
N LEU A 6 -21.00 20.87 -32.14
CA LEU A 6 -21.50 19.82 -33.00
C LEU A 6 -22.25 18.81 -32.11
N ALA A 7 -23.58 18.92 -32.08
CA ALA A 7 -24.46 17.88 -31.58
C ALA A 7 -24.39 16.69 -32.56
N SER A 8 -23.50 15.76 -32.28
CA SER A 8 -23.51 14.43 -32.84
C SER A 8 -23.65 13.47 -31.65
N CYS A 9 -24.25 12.30 -31.85
CA CYS A 9 -24.32 11.19 -30.87
C CYS A 9 -22.92 10.65 -30.50
N ALA A 10 -22.03 11.55 -30.04
CA ALA A 10 -20.73 11.26 -29.48
C ALA A 10 -20.91 11.10 -27.99
N LYS A 11 -20.29 10.10 -27.42
CA LYS A 11 -20.11 9.91 -25.97
C LYS A 11 -19.86 11.28 -25.35
N GLN A 12 -20.65 11.68 -24.36
CA GLN A 12 -20.43 12.93 -23.64
C GLN A 12 -19.02 12.86 -23.01
N GLU A 13 -18.12 13.76 -23.42
CA GLU A 13 -16.68 13.63 -23.09
C GLU A 13 -16.25 14.44 -21.87
N GLY A 14 -17.18 15.09 -21.18
CA GLY A 14 -16.86 16.05 -20.10
C GLY A 14 -16.18 17.30 -20.67
N VAL A 15 -15.23 17.88 -19.93
CA VAL A 15 -14.41 19.02 -20.38
C VAL A 15 -12.95 18.58 -20.52
N VAL A 16 -12.36 18.84 -21.68
CA VAL A 16 -10.93 18.62 -21.95
C VAL A 16 -10.24 19.98 -22.09
N VAL A 17 -9.22 20.19 -21.27
CA VAL A 17 -8.43 21.43 -21.24
C VAL A 17 -7.02 21.12 -21.73
N ARG A 18 -6.59 21.77 -22.81
CA ARG A 18 -5.17 21.77 -23.21
C ARG A 18 -4.44 22.82 -22.40
N VAL A 19 -3.34 22.38 -21.77
CA VAL A 19 -2.48 23.25 -20.96
C VAL A 19 -1.70 24.17 -21.89
N THR A 20 -1.72 25.48 -21.62
CA THR A 20 -1.09 26.49 -22.48
C THR A 20 0.37 26.74 -22.15
N GLU A 21 0.75 26.58 -20.91
CA GLU A 21 2.12 26.77 -20.39
C GLU A 21 2.59 25.52 -19.60
N PRO A 22 2.66 24.34 -20.25
CA PRO A 22 3.02 23.12 -19.55
C PRO A 22 4.46 23.23 -19.02
N GLN A 23 4.64 22.83 -17.75
CA GLN A 23 5.98 22.63 -17.23
C GLN A 23 6.67 21.47 -17.95
N ALA A 24 8.00 21.38 -17.88
CA ALA A 24 8.79 20.38 -18.59
C ALA A 24 8.28 18.93 -18.38
N ASN A 25 7.84 18.61 -17.17
CA ASN A 25 7.29 17.30 -16.78
C ASN A 25 5.80 17.40 -16.38
N GLY A 26 5.12 18.47 -16.72
CA GLY A 26 3.70 18.68 -16.39
C GLY A 26 2.76 18.04 -17.40
N PRO A 27 1.46 18.01 -17.10
CA PRO A 27 0.45 17.54 -18.04
C PRO A 27 0.32 18.47 -19.24
N LYS A 28 0.11 17.92 -20.43
CA LYS A 28 -0.30 18.66 -21.63
C LYS A 28 -1.82 18.81 -21.73
N MET A 29 -2.54 17.86 -21.16
CA MET A 29 -4.01 17.89 -21.17
C MET A 29 -4.56 17.38 -19.85
N VAL A 30 -5.69 17.98 -19.45
CA VAL A 30 -6.50 17.55 -18.30
C VAL A 30 -7.94 17.37 -18.75
N ARG A 31 -8.59 16.30 -18.29
CA ARG A 31 -10.02 16.05 -18.53
C ARG A 31 -10.76 15.94 -17.20
N LEU A 32 -11.88 16.61 -17.09
CA LEU A 32 -12.87 16.43 -16.04
C LEU A 32 -14.10 15.73 -16.61
N LEU A 33 -14.45 14.58 -16.06
CA LEU A 33 -15.61 13.79 -16.47
C LEU A 33 -16.54 13.57 -15.27
N PRO A 34 -17.76 14.14 -15.26
CA PRO A 34 -18.71 13.90 -14.17
C PRO A 34 -19.28 12.49 -14.30
N ILE A 35 -19.13 11.70 -13.24
CA ILE A 35 -19.68 10.34 -13.13
C ILE A 35 -21.04 10.35 -12.44
N SER A 36 -21.17 11.21 -11.43
CA SER A 36 -22.42 11.54 -10.77
C SER A 36 -22.36 12.99 -10.28
N ASP A 37 -23.42 13.47 -9.65
CA ASP A 37 -23.40 14.83 -9.07
C ASP A 37 -22.26 15.03 -8.07
N ALA A 38 -21.86 13.97 -7.37
CA ALA A 38 -20.84 14.00 -6.32
C ALA A 38 -19.49 13.38 -6.73
N ILE A 39 -19.35 12.86 -7.96
CA ILE A 39 -18.14 12.14 -8.39
C ILE A 39 -17.62 12.72 -9.71
N ILE A 40 -16.37 13.18 -9.69
CA ILE A 40 -15.68 13.66 -10.90
C ILE A 40 -14.45 12.79 -11.14
N ARG A 41 -14.33 12.21 -12.35
CA ARG A 41 -13.08 11.63 -12.81
C ARG A 41 -12.17 12.72 -13.33
N VAL A 42 -10.93 12.72 -12.89
CA VAL A 42 -9.85 13.55 -13.41
C VAL A 42 -8.88 12.66 -14.16
N SER A 43 -8.61 12.98 -15.42
CA SER A 43 -7.54 12.35 -16.19
C SER A 43 -6.53 13.43 -16.59
N ALA A 44 -5.23 13.15 -16.45
CA ALA A 44 -4.19 14.04 -16.95
C ALA A 44 -3.12 13.24 -17.70
N THR A 45 -2.56 13.82 -18.75
CA THR A 45 -1.56 13.15 -19.58
C THR A 45 -0.48 14.13 -20.08
N ALA A 46 0.75 13.61 -20.18
CA ALA A 46 1.87 14.27 -20.84
C ALA A 46 1.88 14.03 -22.37
N GLU A 47 0.95 13.22 -22.87
CA GLU A 47 0.81 12.92 -24.30
C GLU A 47 -0.21 13.84 -24.97
N ASP A 48 -0.30 13.75 -26.30
CA ASP A 48 -1.24 14.54 -27.10
C ASP A 48 -2.64 13.91 -27.20
N ALA A 49 -2.84 12.72 -26.57
CA ALA A 49 -4.11 12.01 -26.44
C ALA A 49 -4.18 11.24 -25.12
N PHE A 50 -5.39 11.05 -24.60
CA PHE A 50 -5.62 10.16 -23.45
C PHE A 50 -5.53 8.71 -23.89
N ALA A 51 -5.02 7.86 -23.01
CA ALA A 51 -5.03 6.41 -23.20
C ALA A 51 -6.49 5.89 -23.17
N ASP A 52 -6.82 5.02 -24.11
CA ASP A 52 -8.13 4.35 -24.19
C ASP A 52 -7.99 2.94 -23.58
N GLN A 53 -7.90 2.89 -22.25
CA GLN A 53 -7.84 1.62 -21.51
C GLN A 53 -9.05 1.53 -20.58
N PRO A 54 -9.81 0.40 -20.65
CA PRO A 54 -10.89 0.17 -19.70
C PRO A 54 -10.32 -0.04 -18.29
N SER A 55 -10.99 0.52 -17.30
CA SER A 55 -10.65 0.27 -15.92
C SER A 55 -11.02 -1.16 -15.52
N LEU A 56 -10.14 -1.82 -14.73
CA LEU A 56 -10.43 -3.10 -14.08
C LEU A 56 -11.09 -2.93 -12.70
N MET A 57 -11.11 -1.70 -12.17
CA MET A 57 -11.65 -1.40 -10.84
C MET A 57 -13.05 -0.77 -10.91
N ILE A 58 -13.36 -0.10 -12.01
CA ILE A 58 -14.58 0.70 -12.15
C ILE A 58 -15.61 -0.10 -12.93
N VAL A 59 -16.76 -0.34 -12.31
CA VAL A 59 -17.89 -0.98 -12.97
C VAL A 59 -18.61 0.00 -13.91
N ASP A 60 -19.46 -0.52 -14.78
CA ASP A 60 -20.28 0.31 -15.67
C ASP A 60 -21.08 1.33 -14.86
N GLN A 61 -20.93 2.60 -15.23
CA GLN A 61 -21.57 3.71 -14.56
C GLN A 61 -22.92 4.03 -15.23
N PRO A 62 -23.90 4.57 -14.47
CA PRO A 62 -25.13 5.09 -15.05
C PRO A 62 -24.84 6.26 -16.02
N ALA A 63 -25.86 6.72 -16.71
CA ALA A 63 -25.74 7.91 -17.55
C ALA A 63 -25.19 9.10 -16.76
N MET A 64 -24.33 9.90 -17.42
CA MET A 64 -23.77 11.10 -16.80
C MET A 64 -24.86 12.02 -16.24
N PRO A 65 -24.59 12.72 -15.13
CA PRO A 65 -25.51 13.71 -14.59
C PRO A 65 -25.56 14.94 -15.50
N GLU A 66 -26.53 15.81 -15.27
CA GLU A 66 -26.51 17.15 -15.85
C GLU A 66 -25.35 17.97 -15.26
N TYR A 67 -24.62 18.69 -16.10
CA TYR A 67 -23.53 19.54 -15.66
C TYR A 67 -23.43 20.79 -16.54
N GLN A 68 -22.79 21.81 -16.02
CA GLN A 68 -22.50 23.05 -16.73
C GLN A 68 -20.98 23.25 -16.80
N VAL A 69 -20.52 23.82 -17.91
CA VAL A 69 -19.12 24.20 -18.07
C VAL A 69 -19.08 25.67 -18.43
N GLU A 70 -18.29 26.44 -17.70
CA GLU A 70 -17.99 27.84 -18.00
C GLU A 70 -16.49 28.07 -17.99
N GLN A 71 -16.05 29.08 -18.74
CA GLN A 71 -14.67 29.55 -18.69
C GLN A 71 -14.62 30.94 -18.05
N ARG A 72 -13.82 31.09 -17.01
CA ARG A 72 -13.57 32.33 -16.27
C ARG A 72 -12.09 32.70 -16.38
N GLY A 73 -11.76 33.54 -17.35
CA GLY A 73 -10.36 33.80 -17.69
C GLY A 73 -9.65 32.51 -18.13
N ASP A 74 -8.58 32.16 -17.46
CA ASP A 74 -7.81 30.93 -17.74
C ASP A 74 -8.31 29.72 -16.95
N THR A 75 -9.45 29.83 -16.28
CA THR A 75 -10.02 28.74 -15.46
C THR A 75 -11.27 28.17 -16.11
N PHE A 76 -11.27 26.85 -16.32
CA PHE A 76 -12.47 26.10 -16.68
C PHE A 76 -13.15 25.59 -15.42
N VAL A 77 -14.47 25.76 -15.33
CA VAL A 77 -15.28 25.35 -14.19
C VAL A 77 -16.36 24.38 -14.68
N LEU A 78 -16.33 23.17 -14.17
CA LEU A 78 -17.40 22.18 -14.33
C LEU A 78 -18.23 22.16 -13.05
N SER A 79 -19.53 22.40 -13.18
CA SER A 79 -20.48 22.43 -12.06
C SER A 79 -21.52 21.31 -12.21
N THR A 80 -21.71 20.53 -11.18
CA THR A 80 -22.82 19.58 -11.00
C THR A 80 -23.81 20.10 -9.96
N ALA A 81 -24.82 19.30 -9.63
CA ALA A 81 -25.76 19.66 -8.55
C ALA A 81 -25.14 19.57 -7.13
N ALA A 82 -23.93 19.03 -6.96
CA ALA A 82 -23.32 18.84 -5.65
C ALA A 82 -21.97 19.55 -5.46
N LEU A 83 -21.19 19.79 -6.51
CA LEU A 83 -19.84 20.37 -6.39
C LEU A 83 -19.42 21.16 -7.64
N ARG A 84 -18.30 21.86 -7.52
CA ARG A 84 -17.58 22.45 -8.66
C ARG A 84 -16.17 21.90 -8.72
N ALA A 85 -15.76 21.54 -9.95
CA ALA A 85 -14.41 21.16 -10.28
C ALA A 85 -13.79 22.20 -11.21
N TYR A 86 -12.54 22.55 -10.99
CA TYR A 86 -11.84 23.62 -11.69
C TYR A 86 -10.57 23.09 -12.32
N VAL A 87 -10.22 23.60 -13.50
CA VAL A 87 -8.91 23.40 -14.13
C VAL A 87 -8.33 24.74 -14.55
N LEU A 88 -7.12 25.04 -14.10
CA LEU A 88 -6.36 26.19 -14.57
C LEU A 88 -5.67 25.84 -15.88
N GLN A 89 -6.02 26.54 -16.95
CA GLN A 89 -5.53 26.25 -18.30
C GLN A 89 -4.02 26.46 -18.47
N THR A 90 -3.43 27.37 -17.70
CA THR A 90 -2.00 27.69 -17.84
C THR A 90 -1.11 26.51 -17.45
N ASN A 91 -1.44 25.77 -16.37
CA ASN A 91 -0.58 24.71 -15.83
C ASN A 91 -1.26 23.37 -15.58
N GLY A 92 -2.59 23.27 -15.81
CA GLY A 92 -3.37 22.05 -15.62
C GLY A 92 -3.75 21.74 -14.16
N GLN A 93 -3.53 22.65 -13.22
CA GLN A 93 -3.88 22.47 -11.80
C GLN A 93 -5.39 22.25 -11.63
N VAL A 94 -5.76 21.24 -10.82
CA VAL A 94 -7.17 20.91 -10.53
C VAL A 94 -7.49 21.19 -9.06
N TRP A 95 -8.69 21.71 -8.80
CA TRP A 95 -9.24 21.81 -7.44
C TRP A 95 -10.76 21.65 -7.42
N PHE A 96 -11.29 21.42 -6.23
CA PHE A 96 -12.72 21.17 -5.99
C PHE A 96 -13.24 22.05 -4.87
N THR A 97 -14.47 22.51 -5.01
CA THR A 97 -15.23 23.22 -3.97
C THR A 97 -16.62 22.62 -3.84
N ASP A 98 -17.23 22.81 -2.70
CA ASP A 98 -18.69 22.68 -2.58
C ASP A 98 -19.41 23.83 -3.34
N LEU A 99 -20.74 23.81 -3.35
CA LEU A 99 -21.53 24.83 -4.02
C LEU A 99 -21.47 26.21 -3.33
N SER A 100 -21.08 26.25 -2.04
CA SER A 100 -20.85 27.49 -1.30
C SER A 100 -19.50 28.14 -1.64
N GLY A 101 -18.60 27.39 -2.28
CA GLY A 101 -17.25 27.81 -2.59
C GLY A 101 -16.22 27.39 -1.52
N LYS A 102 -16.61 26.60 -0.51
CA LYS A 102 -15.64 26.03 0.46
C LYS A 102 -14.71 25.08 -0.30
N PRO A 103 -13.38 25.26 -0.23
CA PRO A 103 -12.43 24.31 -0.82
C PRO A 103 -12.63 22.92 -0.21
N LEU A 104 -12.53 21.87 -1.02
CA LEU A 104 -12.56 20.48 -0.59
C LEU A 104 -11.20 19.81 -0.79
N LEU A 105 -10.63 19.97 -1.98
CA LEU A 105 -9.32 19.44 -2.34
C LEU A 105 -8.70 20.36 -3.39
N GLN A 106 -7.38 20.52 -3.36
CA GLN A 106 -6.65 21.32 -4.33
C GLN A 106 -5.31 20.68 -4.64
N GLU A 107 -4.99 20.48 -5.91
CA GLU A 107 -3.62 20.14 -6.31
C GLU A 107 -2.68 21.31 -6.03
N GLU A 108 -1.44 21.01 -5.65
CA GLU A 108 -0.38 22.04 -5.65
C GLU A 108 -0.07 22.49 -7.08
N ALA A 109 0.21 23.76 -7.23
CA ALA A 109 0.49 24.32 -8.55
C ALA A 109 1.75 23.69 -9.18
N GLY A 110 1.59 23.07 -10.35
CA GLY A 110 2.68 22.42 -11.07
C GLY A 110 3.26 21.16 -10.37
N ALA A 111 2.54 20.58 -9.44
CA ALA A 111 3.02 19.44 -8.68
C ALA A 111 2.56 18.07 -9.24
N THR A 112 1.68 18.05 -10.23
CA THR A 112 1.42 16.85 -11.02
C THR A 112 2.52 16.72 -12.07
N THR A 113 3.37 15.69 -11.92
CA THR A 113 4.55 15.50 -12.78
C THR A 113 4.56 14.12 -13.41
N PHE A 114 5.13 14.05 -14.61
CA PHE A 114 5.29 12.84 -15.42
C PHE A 114 6.77 12.65 -15.73
N GLU A 115 7.39 11.65 -15.14
CA GLU A 115 8.77 11.27 -15.42
C GLU A 115 8.79 10.01 -16.29
N PRO A 116 9.54 9.99 -17.40
CA PRO A 116 9.61 8.79 -18.24
C PRO A 116 10.07 7.56 -17.44
N TYR A 117 9.34 6.47 -17.59
CA TYR A 117 9.65 5.20 -16.97
C TYR A 117 9.79 4.10 -18.03
N SER A 118 10.80 3.24 -17.88
CA SER A 118 10.92 2.04 -18.68
C SER A 118 11.44 0.89 -17.85
N CYS A 119 10.92 -0.31 -18.09
CA CYS A 119 11.50 -1.54 -17.55
C CYS A 119 11.58 -2.58 -18.64
N THR A 120 12.62 -3.44 -18.56
CA THR A 120 12.79 -4.57 -19.49
C THR A 120 12.58 -5.85 -18.72
N GLN A 121 11.65 -6.67 -19.18
CA GLN A 121 11.46 -8.04 -18.70
C GLN A 121 12.10 -9.00 -19.70
N VAL A 122 12.68 -10.08 -19.17
CA VAL A 122 13.20 -11.17 -19.98
C VAL A 122 12.22 -12.32 -19.88
N HIS A 123 11.61 -12.70 -20.99
CA HIS A 123 10.70 -13.83 -21.07
C HIS A 123 11.41 -15.17 -20.85
N ALA A 124 10.64 -16.24 -20.63
CA ALA A 124 11.16 -17.58 -20.37
C ALA A 124 12.05 -18.13 -21.52
N ASP A 125 11.83 -17.67 -22.75
CA ASP A 125 12.62 -18.01 -23.93
C ASP A 125 13.90 -17.15 -24.11
N GLY A 126 14.14 -16.24 -23.15
CA GLY A 126 15.27 -15.32 -23.16
C GLY A 126 15.04 -14.03 -23.97
N THR A 127 13.87 -13.83 -24.55
CA THR A 127 13.54 -12.60 -25.30
C THR A 127 13.31 -11.43 -24.36
N PRO A 128 14.00 -10.28 -24.51
CA PRO A 128 13.71 -9.09 -23.75
C PRO A 128 12.50 -8.35 -24.35
N GLU A 129 11.59 -7.91 -23.48
CA GLU A 129 10.51 -6.99 -23.83
C GLU A 129 10.60 -5.75 -22.96
N THR A 130 10.59 -4.57 -23.60
CA THR A 130 10.66 -3.28 -22.89
C THR A 130 9.30 -2.62 -22.84
N TYR A 131 8.86 -2.36 -21.65
CA TYR A 131 7.62 -1.61 -21.35
C TYR A 131 7.98 -0.18 -21.03
N THR A 132 7.20 0.75 -21.54
CA THR A 132 7.38 2.20 -21.33
C THR A 132 6.10 2.82 -20.78
N GLY A 133 6.25 3.87 -20.00
CA GLY A 133 5.16 4.62 -19.41
C GLY A 133 5.70 5.81 -18.65
N TRP A 134 4.95 6.25 -17.66
CA TRP A 134 5.30 7.37 -16.81
C TRP A 134 5.32 6.98 -15.34
N THR A 135 6.26 7.51 -14.58
CA THR A 135 6.11 7.69 -13.15
C THR A 135 5.35 8.99 -12.94
N VAL A 136 4.14 8.89 -12.40
CA VAL A 136 3.29 10.05 -12.14
C VAL A 136 3.25 10.35 -10.65
N ARG A 137 3.48 11.61 -10.31
CA ARG A 137 3.29 12.13 -8.97
C ARG A 137 2.14 13.13 -8.97
N SER A 138 1.22 12.96 -8.01
CA SER A 138 0.19 13.94 -7.67
C SER A 138 0.45 14.46 -6.27
N LEU A 139 0.39 15.77 -6.08
CA LEU A 139 0.58 16.41 -4.79
C LEU A 139 -0.55 17.40 -4.54
N PHE A 140 -1.18 17.30 -3.37
CA PHE A 140 -2.31 18.15 -2.98
C PHE A 140 -1.94 19.05 -1.82
N ALA A 141 -2.47 20.26 -1.82
CA ALA A 141 -2.24 21.25 -0.80
C ALA A 141 -2.79 20.78 0.57
N ASN A 142 -2.05 21.10 1.63
CA ASN A 142 -2.51 20.86 2.99
C ASN A 142 -3.49 21.96 3.43
N LEU A 143 -4.72 21.91 2.91
CA LEU A 143 -5.75 22.89 3.20
C LEU A 143 -6.22 22.83 4.68
N TYR A 144 -6.18 21.64 5.26
CA TYR A 144 -6.69 21.35 6.60
C TYR A 144 -5.63 20.61 7.41
N PRO A 145 -4.81 21.30 8.21
CA PRO A 145 -3.73 20.66 8.97
C PRO A 145 -4.21 19.57 9.96
N GLU A 146 -5.40 19.73 10.52
CA GLU A 146 -6.01 18.77 11.47
C GLU A 146 -6.79 17.64 10.78
N GLU A 147 -6.80 17.61 9.46
CA GLU A 147 -7.47 16.57 8.67
C GLU A 147 -6.95 15.18 8.99
N GLY A 148 -7.84 14.21 9.17
CA GLY A 148 -7.52 12.80 9.20
C GLY A 148 -7.65 12.18 7.80
N LEU A 149 -6.66 11.39 7.38
CA LEU A 149 -6.64 10.64 6.12
C LEU A 149 -6.67 9.14 6.42
N TYR A 150 -7.69 8.44 5.92
CA TYR A 150 -7.94 7.03 6.20
C TYR A 150 -8.01 6.22 4.91
N GLY A 151 -7.88 4.91 4.99
CA GLY A 151 -7.97 4.03 3.82
C GLY A 151 -6.66 3.32 3.50
N LEU A 152 -6.27 3.27 2.23
CA LEU A 152 -5.10 2.60 1.66
C LEU A 152 -5.10 1.07 1.80
N GLY A 153 -6.16 0.47 2.36
CA GLY A 153 -6.27 -0.98 2.57
C GLY A 153 -5.83 -1.42 3.95
N GLN A 154 -5.26 -2.63 4.05
CA GLN A 154 -4.76 -3.21 5.29
C GLN A 154 -3.25 -3.40 5.21
N HIS A 155 -2.54 -2.82 6.16
CA HIS A 155 -1.09 -2.90 6.29
C HIS A 155 -0.71 -3.46 7.65
N GLN A 156 0.55 -3.86 7.81
CA GLN A 156 1.04 -4.49 9.05
C GLN A 156 1.44 -3.49 10.14
N GLY A 157 1.33 -2.19 9.86
CA GLY A 157 1.53 -1.13 10.84
C GLY A 157 0.27 -0.89 11.66
N ASP A 158 0.40 -0.04 12.69
CA ASP A 158 -0.69 0.38 13.56
C ASP A 158 -1.20 1.79 13.19
N GLU A 159 -0.92 2.23 11.96
CA GLU A 159 -1.37 3.51 11.46
C GLU A 159 -2.87 3.47 11.15
N TRP A 160 -3.60 4.36 11.80
CA TRP A 160 -5.02 4.63 11.54
C TRP A 160 -5.20 5.87 10.68
N ASN A 161 -4.36 6.89 10.92
CA ASN A 161 -4.39 8.17 10.23
C ASN A 161 -3.11 8.32 9.42
N TRP A 162 -3.27 8.40 8.11
CA TRP A 162 -2.17 8.52 7.16
C TRP A 162 -1.67 9.95 6.97
N LYS A 163 -2.25 10.94 7.65
CA LYS A 163 -1.78 12.33 7.59
C LYS A 163 -0.35 12.41 8.11
N GLY A 164 0.56 12.90 7.29
CA GLY A 164 1.99 12.95 7.61
C GLY A 164 2.71 11.59 7.63
N ARG A 165 2.07 10.53 7.16
CA ARG A 165 2.65 9.19 7.03
C ARG A 165 2.95 8.86 5.58
N ASN A 166 3.71 7.81 5.38
CA ASN A 166 3.95 7.25 4.05
C ASN A 166 3.76 5.73 4.05
N GLU A 167 3.32 5.18 2.91
CA GLU A 167 3.18 3.76 2.72
C GLU A 167 3.43 3.39 1.25
N GLU A 168 4.04 2.23 1.05
CA GLU A 168 4.16 1.60 -0.25
C GLU A 168 2.97 0.68 -0.47
N LEU A 169 2.17 0.99 -1.49
CA LEU A 169 0.98 0.23 -1.86
C LEU A 169 1.41 -0.87 -2.83
N PHE A 170 1.84 -1.96 -2.23
CA PHE A 170 2.31 -3.15 -2.90
C PHE A 170 1.55 -4.35 -2.37
N GLN A 171 0.87 -5.07 -3.26
CA GLN A 171 0.13 -6.27 -2.89
C GLN A 171 1.11 -7.38 -2.54
N TYR A 172 1.14 -7.75 -1.27
CA TYR A 172 2.08 -8.70 -0.71
C TYR A 172 1.40 -9.59 0.34
N ASN A 173 2.05 -10.69 0.73
CA ASN A 173 1.53 -11.54 1.81
C ASN A 173 1.27 -10.71 3.08
N THR A 174 0.05 -10.82 3.62
CA THR A 174 -0.47 -10.07 4.77
C THR A 174 -0.74 -8.58 4.55
N LYS A 175 -0.63 -8.08 3.32
CA LYS A 175 -1.03 -6.72 2.93
C LYS A 175 -2.16 -6.76 1.92
N VAL A 176 -3.13 -5.87 2.07
CA VAL A 176 -4.16 -5.58 1.07
C VAL A 176 -4.02 -4.11 0.73
N SER A 177 -3.46 -3.80 -0.43
CA SER A 177 -3.27 -2.43 -0.89
C SER A 177 -4.47 -1.95 -1.68
N LEU A 178 -4.97 -0.77 -1.35
CA LEU A 178 -6.12 -0.15 -1.97
C LEU A 178 -5.81 1.33 -2.24
N PRO A 179 -5.80 1.80 -3.49
CA PRO A 179 -5.45 3.18 -3.82
C PRO A 179 -6.63 4.14 -3.59
N PHE A 180 -7.25 4.04 -2.41
CA PHE A 180 -8.39 4.84 -1.98
C PHE A 180 -8.11 5.53 -0.66
N ILE A 181 -8.37 6.82 -0.61
CA ILE A 181 -8.22 7.68 0.57
C ILE A 181 -9.57 8.31 0.90
N LEU A 182 -9.89 8.31 2.20
CA LEU A 182 -11.05 8.95 2.79
C LEU A 182 -10.58 10.04 3.74
N SER A 183 -11.04 11.27 3.53
CA SER A 183 -10.73 12.43 4.38
C SER A 183 -11.82 12.69 5.42
N SER A 184 -11.41 13.08 6.64
CA SER A 184 -12.33 13.57 7.68
C SER A 184 -13.07 14.83 7.25
N GLU A 185 -12.56 15.58 6.25
CA GLU A 185 -13.23 16.76 5.68
C GLU A 185 -14.38 16.40 4.74
N GLY A 186 -14.68 15.10 4.59
CA GLY A 186 -15.83 14.61 3.85
C GLY A 186 -15.62 14.51 2.35
N TYR A 187 -14.44 14.13 1.92
CA TYR A 187 -14.16 13.74 0.54
C TYR A 187 -13.38 12.42 0.48
N GLY A 188 -13.35 11.82 -0.70
CA GLY A 188 -12.51 10.66 -1.00
C GLY A 188 -11.83 10.80 -2.35
N ILE A 189 -10.71 10.09 -2.51
CA ILE A 189 -9.98 9.99 -3.77
C ILE A 189 -9.71 8.51 -4.05
N LEU A 190 -10.13 8.04 -5.21
CA LEU A 190 -9.79 6.72 -5.72
C LEU A 190 -8.87 6.89 -6.92
N PHE A 191 -7.63 6.43 -6.83
CA PHE A 191 -6.72 6.38 -7.97
C PHE A 191 -6.97 5.11 -8.79
N ASP A 192 -7.27 5.27 -10.08
CA ASP A 192 -7.51 4.15 -10.99
C ASP A 192 -6.17 3.66 -11.55
N THR A 193 -5.54 2.79 -10.81
CA THR A 193 -4.19 2.30 -11.11
C THR A 193 -3.97 0.89 -10.60
N TYR A 194 -3.17 0.10 -11.34
CA TYR A 194 -2.77 -1.28 -11.01
C TYR A 194 -1.27 -1.39 -10.76
N SER A 195 -0.59 -0.28 -10.77
CA SER A 195 0.86 -0.19 -10.66
C SER A 195 1.31 -0.16 -9.21
N LEU A 196 2.62 -0.30 -9.00
CA LEU A 196 3.24 0.02 -7.72
C LEU A 196 2.99 1.49 -7.40
N CYS A 197 2.40 1.75 -6.24
CA CYS A 197 2.09 3.09 -5.78
C CYS A 197 2.76 3.39 -4.45
N ARG A 198 2.96 4.68 -4.19
CA ARG A 198 3.45 5.18 -2.90
C ARG A 198 2.58 6.35 -2.46
N PHE A 199 2.16 6.29 -1.22
CA PHE A 199 1.43 7.35 -0.56
C PHE A 199 2.34 8.17 0.34
N GLY A 200 2.12 9.46 0.46
CA GLY A 200 2.88 10.37 1.30
C GLY A 200 4.18 10.83 0.64
N ASN A 201 5.14 11.27 1.45
CA ASN A 201 6.46 11.69 0.97
C ASN A 201 7.46 10.56 1.22
N PRO A 202 7.70 9.66 0.25
CA PRO A 202 8.56 8.49 0.43
C PRO A 202 10.03 8.90 0.40
N LEU A 203 10.52 9.47 1.49
CA LEU A 203 11.93 9.74 1.67
C LEU A 203 12.68 8.42 1.89
N PRO A 204 13.87 8.28 1.32
CA PRO A 204 14.71 7.12 1.55
C PRO A 204 15.17 7.09 3.01
N TYR A 205 14.97 5.96 3.68
CA TYR A 205 15.54 5.75 5.00
C TYR A 205 17.05 5.51 4.89
N SER A 206 17.81 6.24 5.68
CA SER A 206 19.25 6.13 5.76
C SER A 206 19.70 5.35 6.99
N GLN A 207 20.92 4.81 6.98
CA GLN A 207 21.53 4.23 8.16
C GLN A 207 21.65 5.29 9.26
N LEU A 208 21.59 4.87 10.53
CA LEU A 208 21.51 5.81 11.66
C LEU A 208 22.69 6.78 11.72
N HIS A 209 23.91 6.34 11.38
CA HIS A 209 25.09 7.20 11.35
C HIS A 209 25.02 8.35 10.32
N ALA A 210 24.20 8.19 9.28
CA ALA A 210 23.98 9.26 8.30
C ALA A 210 23.01 10.34 8.83
N VAL A 211 22.18 10.01 9.80
CA VAL A 211 21.11 10.88 10.34
C VAL A 211 21.47 11.44 11.71
N PHE A 212 22.20 10.68 12.52
CA PHE A 212 22.58 11.00 13.89
C PHE A 212 24.11 10.96 14.07
N ASP A 213 24.61 11.65 15.07
CA ASP A 213 25.91 11.33 15.63
C ASP A 213 25.70 10.14 16.58
N ILE A 214 26.42 9.04 16.32
CA ILE A 214 26.25 7.78 17.05
C ILE A 214 27.48 7.48 17.91
N ALA A 215 27.26 6.83 19.06
CA ALA A 215 28.34 6.32 19.89
C ALA A 215 27.97 4.97 20.51
N ASP A 216 28.97 4.15 20.81
CA ASP A 216 28.77 2.87 21.46
C ASP A 216 28.40 3.03 22.95
N LYS A 217 28.11 1.91 23.64
CA LYS A 217 27.73 1.94 25.06
C LYS A 217 28.80 2.52 26.00
N ASN A 218 30.05 2.63 25.54
CA ASN A 218 31.15 3.22 26.28
C ASN A 218 31.42 4.69 25.89
N GLY A 219 30.58 5.25 25.00
CA GLY A 219 30.70 6.62 24.53
C GLY A 219 31.70 6.82 23.38
N GLN A 220 32.25 5.76 22.80
CA GLN A 220 33.15 5.90 21.63
C GLN A 220 32.30 6.15 20.36
N PRO A 221 32.61 7.26 19.62
CA PRO A 221 31.79 7.63 18.46
C PRO A 221 31.93 6.68 17.29
N GLY A 222 30.92 6.70 16.40
CA GLY A 222 30.92 6.07 15.08
C GLY A 222 30.42 4.62 15.03
N ALA A 223 29.93 4.06 16.14
CA ALA A 223 29.35 2.71 16.14
C ALA A 223 28.41 2.49 17.33
N PHE A 224 27.64 1.41 17.29
CA PHE A 224 26.94 0.80 18.41
C PHE A 224 27.73 -0.39 18.96
N THR A 225 27.40 -0.86 20.15
CA THR A 225 27.88 -2.14 20.67
C THR A 225 26.86 -3.22 20.33
N GLY A 226 27.23 -4.20 19.52
CA GLY A 226 26.50 -5.45 19.31
C GLY A 226 27.00 -6.51 20.28
N THR A 227 26.12 -7.08 21.09
CA THR A 227 26.41 -8.22 21.97
C THR A 227 25.58 -9.42 21.53
N TYR A 228 26.28 -10.50 21.20
CA TYR A 228 25.68 -11.72 20.67
C TYR A 228 25.93 -12.84 21.66
N THR A 229 24.87 -13.48 22.14
CA THR A 229 24.93 -14.64 23.05
C THR A 229 24.15 -15.79 22.46
N ALA A 230 24.68 -17.00 22.59
CA ALA A 230 23.97 -18.21 22.17
C ALA A 230 24.36 -19.41 23.07
N PRO A 231 23.49 -20.41 23.23
CA PRO A 231 23.79 -21.61 24.02
C PRO A 231 25.07 -22.30 23.49
N GLY A 232 26.01 -22.55 24.37
CA GLY A 232 27.26 -23.27 24.06
C GLY A 232 28.29 -22.45 23.25
N ALA A 233 28.07 -21.18 23.02
CA ALA A 233 29.02 -20.30 22.36
C ALA A 233 29.56 -19.24 23.35
N GLU A 234 30.79 -18.78 23.12
CA GLU A 234 31.32 -17.60 23.83
C GLU A 234 30.55 -16.35 23.40
N THR A 235 30.35 -15.43 24.35
CA THR A 235 29.72 -14.14 24.05
C THR A 235 30.60 -13.34 23.11
N LEU A 236 30.03 -12.95 21.96
CA LEU A 236 30.71 -12.11 20.98
C LEU A 236 30.28 -10.65 21.18
N VAL A 237 31.23 -9.76 21.32
CA VAL A 237 30.99 -8.33 21.39
C VAL A 237 31.67 -7.65 20.22
N ARG A 238 30.91 -6.85 19.48
CA ARG A 238 31.39 -6.14 18.27
C ARG A 238 31.02 -4.67 18.31
N ARG A 239 31.79 -3.87 17.60
CA ARG A 239 31.39 -2.52 17.21
C ARG A 239 30.69 -2.59 15.86
N GLU A 240 29.46 -2.06 15.80
CA GLU A 240 28.61 -2.07 14.61
C GLU A 240 28.38 -0.63 14.16
N ASP A 241 28.87 -0.24 13.00
CA ASP A 241 28.64 1.08 12.41
C ASP A 241 27.20 1.25 11.90
N SER A 242 26.53 0.15 11.71
CA SER A 242 25.14 0.07 11.27
C SER A 242 24.42 -1.10 11.93
N ILE A 243 23.12 -0.97 12.15
CA ILE A 243 22.26 -2.07 12.58
C ILE A 243 21.59 -2.60 11.33
N TYR A 244 22.21 -3.64 10.74
CA TYR A 244 21.78 -4.16 9.45
C TYR A 244 22.21 -5.61 9.20
N PHE A 245 21.28 -6.54 9.41
CA PHE A 245 21.40 -7.93 8.98
C PHE A 245 20.30 -8.23 7.95
N GLU A 246 20.65 -8.82 6.81
CA GLU A 246 19.70 -9.17 5.76
C GLU A 246 19.37 -10.64 5.70
N ASP A 247 20.31 -11.51 5.98
CA ASP A 247 20.14 -12.95 5.86
C ASP A 247 21.27 -13.65 6.60
N ILE A 248 20.95 -14.47 7.58
CA ILE A 248 21.93 -15.20 8.35
C ILE A 248 22.22 -16.62 7.84
N PHE A 249 21.39 -17.20 6.98
CA PHE A 249 21.64 -18.54 6.46
C PHE A 249 22.91 -18.64 5.61
N THR A 250 23.22 -17.58 4.91
CA THR A 250 24.44 -17.56 4.12
C THR A 250 25.72 -17.44 4.93
N GLY A 251 25.58 -17.22 6.25
CA GLY A 251 26.70 -16.98 7.15
C GLY A 251 27.55 -15.76 6.83
N LYS A 252 27.06 -14.86 5.96
CA LYS A 252 27.83 -13.68 5.50
C LYS A 252 28.26 -12.77 6.63
N ASN A 253 27.40 -12.59 7.64
CA ASN A 253 27.65 -11.63 8.72
C ASN A 253 28.45 -12.24 9.89
N LEU A 254 28.15 -13.49 10.26
CA LEU A 254 28.81 -14.21 11.36
C LEU A 254 28.90 -15.71 11.07
N PRO A 255 29.82 -16.14 10.18
CA PRO A 255 29.83 -17.48 9.62
C PRO A 255 30.06 -18.63 10.62
N GLN A 256 30.55 -18.34 11.80
CA GLN A 256 30.84 -19.37 12.82
C GLN A 256 30.03 -19.19 14.11
N PHE A 257 29.08 -18.28 14.15
CA PHE A 257 28.25 -18.01 15.32
C PHE A 257 26.84 -18.59 15.13
N PRO A 258 26.25 -19.29 16.14
CA PRO A 258 24.94 -19.92 15.99
C PRO A 258 23.80 -18.90 16.14
N LEU A 259 23.67 -18.00 15.16
CA LEU A 259 22.70 -16.89 15.17
C LEU A 259 21.25 -17.35 15.27
N ALA A 260 20.92 -18.52 14.72
CA ALA A 260 19.55 -19.05 14.77
C ALA A 260 19.00 -19.26 16.19
N THR A 261 19.87 -19.40 17.18
CA THR A 261 19.52 -19.56 18.60
C THR A 261 20.04 -18.43 19.47
N ALA A 262 20.49 -17.37 18.85
CA ALA A 262 21.11 -16.25 19.55
C ALA A 262 20.08 -15.31 20.19
N ALA A 263 20.55 -14.62 21.24
CA ALA A 263 19.98 -13.36 21.69
C ALA A 263 21.01 -12.26 21.38
N VAL A 264 20.58 -11.23 20.70
CA VAL A 264 21.41 -10.12 20.25
C VAL A 264 20.91 -8.82 20.87
N THR A 265 21.83 -8.02 21.36
CA THR A 265 21.52 -6.67 21.86
C THR A 265 22.39 -5.65 21.15
N TYR A 266 21.80 -4.62 20.62
CA TYR A 266 22.50 -3.43 20.15
C TYR A 266 22.31 -2.31 21.16
N GLU A 267 23.42 -1.69 21.58
CA GLU A 267 23.42 -0.63 22.59
C GLU A 267 24.33 0.52 22.17
N GLY A 268 23.87 1.74 22.45
CA GLY A 268 24.64 2.96 22.20
C GLY A 268 23.80 4.20 22.36
N THR A 269 24.26 5.29 21.79
CA THR A 269 23.54 6.57 21.79
C THR A 269 23.36 7.09 20.38
N ILE A 270 22.25 7.78 20.19
CA ILE A 270 21.98 8.61 19.02
C ILE A 270 21.85 10.05 19.47
N THR A 271 22.55 10.98 18.80
CA THR A 271 22.43 12.42 19.05
C THR A 271 21.88 13.07 17.80
N PRO A 272 20.65 13.60 17.85
CA PRO A 272 20.02 14.27 16.72
C PRO A 272 20.77 15.54 16.33
N ARG A 273 20.88 15.81 15.03
CA ARG A 273 21.49 17.05 14.50
C ARG A 273 20.47 18.18 14.42
N GLU A 274 19.19 17.85 14.38
CA GLU A 274 18.07 18.79 14.28
C GLU A 274 17.00 18.44 15.31
N THR A 275 16.26 19.45 15.78
CA THR A 275 15.07 19.22 16.63
C THR A 275 13.85 18.95 15.76
N GLY A 276 13.12 17.89 16.03
CA GLY A 276 11.88 17.59 15.32
C GLY A 276 11.46 16.13 15.43
N GLU A 277 10.49 15.74 14.60
CA GLU A 277 9.97 14.39 14.53
C GLU A 277 10.78 13.56 13.53
N TYR A 278 11.54 12.61 14.03
CA TYR A 278 12.27 11.61 13.25
C TYR A 278 11.37 10.42 12.96
N GLN A 279 11.42 9.87 11.76
CA GLN A 279 10.77 8.61 11.45
C GLN A 279 11.82 7.50 11.37
N PHE A 280 11.65 6.47 12.20
CA PHE A 280 12.43 5.25 12.17
C PHE A 280 11.71 4.18 11.36
N CYS A 281 12.47 3.40 10.60
CA CYS A 281 12.01 2.22 9.90
C CYS A 281 12.79 1.01 10.41
N HIS A 282 12.10 0.10 11.05
CA HIS A 282 12.64 -1.12 11.62
C HIS A 282 12.22 -2.32 10.79
N TYR A 283 13.15 -2.90 10.04
CA TYR A 283 12.95 -4.09 9.23
C TYR A 283 13.47 -5.31 9.99
N TYR A 284 12.64 -6.32 10.21
CA TYR A 284 12.96 -7.41 11.14
C TYR A 284 12.26 -8.73 10.84
N SER A 285 12.87 -9.80 11.37
CA SER A 285 12.25 -11.10 11.66
C SER A 285 12.68 -11.60 13.03
N GLY A 286 12.02 -12.60 13.55
CA GLY A 286 12.20 -13.05 14.94
C GLY A 286 11.51 -12.11 15.93
N TYR A 287 11.91 -12.20 17.20
CA TYR A 287 11.39 -11.38 18.31
C TYR A 287 12.23 -10.14 18.49
N GLN A 288 11.59 -8.98 18.57
CA GLN A 288 12.30 -7.71 18.72
C GLN A 288 11.61 -6.71 19.65
N ARG A 289 12.44 -5.89 20.30
CA ARG A 289 12.08 -4.69 21.07
C ARG A 289 13.07 -3.56 20.77
N ILE A 290 12.56 -2.35 20.67
CA ILE A 290 13.37 -1.13 20.56
C ILE A 290 13.05 -0.22 21.73
N PHE A 291 14.10 0.36 22.31
CA PHE A 291 14.00 1.32 23.41
C PHE A 291 14.77 2.60 23.07
N ILE A 292 14.16 3.74 23.36
CA ILE A 292 14.83 5.05 23.38
C ILE A 292 14.68 5.64 24.77
N ASP A 293 15.81 6.00 25.41
CA ASP A 293 15.88 6.43 26.81
C ASP A 293 15.17 5.46 27.77
N GLY A 294 15.33 4.17 27.52
CA GLY A 294 14.73 3.11 28.32
C GLY A 294 13.22 2.93 28.12
N GLN A 295 12.59 3.78 27.32
CA GLN A 295 11.16 3.65 26.98
C GLN A 295 10.99 2.78 25.74
N PRO A 296 10.16 1.71 25.78
CA PRO A 296 9.91 0.88 24.62
C PRO A 296 9.09 1.65 23.58
N LEU A 297 9.47 1.54 22.31
CA LEU A 297 8.69 2.08 21.19
C LEU A 297 7.47 1.19 20.88
N SER A 298 7.54 -0.09 21.26
CA SER A 298 6.43 -1.06 21.16
C SER A 298 6.63 -2.18 22.18
N ASP A 299 5.59 -2.97 22.40
CA ASP A 299 5.73 -4.27 23.03
C ASP A 299 6.66 -5.18 22.23
N GLU A 300 7.04 -6.34 22.79
CA GLU A 300 7.79 -7.33 22.02
C GLU A 300 6.96 -7.77 20.82
N ILE A 301 7.57 -7.68 19.65
CA ILE A 301 6.95 -8.04 18.37
C ILE A 301 7.68 -9.24 17.77
N TRP A 302 6.91 -10.11 17.11
CA TRP A 302 7.43 -11.25 16.38
C TRP A 302 7.06 -11.20 14.91
N ARG A 303 7.98 -11.64 14.06
CA ARG A 303 7.75 -11.79 12.64
C ARG A 303 8.50 -13.01 12.09
N THR A 304 7.82 -13.76 11.23
CA THR A 304 8.45 -14.86 10.51
C THR A 304 9.51 -14.37 9.53
N ALA A 305 10.59 -15.13 9.35
CA ALA A 305 11.63 -14.83 8.38
C ALA A 305 11.14 -14.87 6.91
N TRP A 306 10.16 -15.70 6.61
CA TRP A 306 9.57 -15.79 5.28
C TRP A 306 8.80 -14.54 4.85
N ASN A 307 8.41 -13.72 5.80
CA ASN A 307 7.68 -12.49 5.56
C ASN A 307 8.13 -11.42 6.55
N PRO A 308 9.41 -11.00 6.47
CA PRO A 308 9.92 -9.93 7.31
C PRO A 308 9.15 -8.64 7.03
N ASN A 309 9.05 -7.79 8.04
CA ASN A 309 8.25 -6.56 7.95
C ASN A 309 9.06 -5.33 8.35
N ALA A 310 8.62 -4.19 7.84
CA ALA A 310 9.09 -2.89 8.29
C ALA A 310 8.03 -2.24 9.17
N ARG A 311 8.39 -1.91 10.42
CA ARG A 311 7.60 -1.02 11.28
C ARG A 311 8.18 0.38 11.31
N LYS A 312 7.28 1.36 11.32
CA LYS A 312 7.64 2.78 11.33
C LYS A 312 7.29 3.38 12.68
N TYR A 313 8.21 4.16 13.23
CA TYR A 313 8.01 4.85 14.51
C TYR A 313 8.37 6.31 14.34
N ASN A 314 7.48 7.20 14.78
CA ASN A 314 7.77 8.63 14.84
C ASN A 314 8.18 9.00 16.26
N VAL A 315 9.33 9.64 16.40
CA VAL A 315 9.89 10.03 17.69
C VAL A 315 10.36 11.47 17.62
N LYS A 316 9.85 12.29 18.54
CA LYS A 316 10.31 13.68 18.69
C LYS A 316 11.61 13.72 19.48
N LEU A 317 12.66 14.26 18.88
CA LEU A 317 13.99 14.37 19.47
C LEU A 317 14.50 15.79 19.39
N GLU A 318 15.41 16.15 20.33
CA GLU A 318 15.98 17.48 20.45
C GLU A 318 17.44 17.48 19.94
N ALA A 319 17.81 18.45 19.12
CA ALA A 319 19.16 18.60 18.59
C ALA A 319 20.22 18.66 19.71
N GLY A 320 21.32 17.94 19.53
CA GLY A 320 22.45 17.93 20.47
C GLY A 320 22.22 17.15 21.77
N LYS A 321 21.01 16.67 22.04
CA LYS A 321 20.73 15.83 23.21
C LYS A 321 20.97 14.36 22.89
N PRO A 322 21.87 13.67 23.61
CA PRO A 322 22.08 12.24 23.41
C PRO A 322 20.90 11.43 23.99
N TYR A 323 20.41 10.47 23.22
CA TYR A 323 19.39 9.52 23.62
C TYR A 323 19.98 8.11 23.61
N SER A 324 19.76 7.33 24.67
CA SER A 324 20.16 5.92 24.66
C SER A 324 19.27 5.13 23.67
N LEU A 325 19.90 4.32 22.82
CA LEU A 325 19.24 3.38 21.93
C LEU A 325 19.60 1.98 22.36
N ARG A 326 18.59 1.12 22.55
CA ARG A 326 18.75 -0.31 22.76
C ARG A 326 17.78 -1.09 21.90
N ILE A 327 18.29 -2.12 21.21
CA ILE A 327 17.49 -3.09 20.47
C ILE A 327 17.78 -4.47 21.05
N GLU A 328 16.75 -5.20 21.41
CA GLU A 328 16.79 -6.61 21.78
C GLU A 328 16.24 -7.42 20.61
N TRP A 329 17.01 -8.41 20.15
CA TRP A 329 16.64 -9.23 19.00
C TRP A 329 16.93 -10.71 19.27
N ARG A 330 15.95 -11.58 18.97
CA ARG A 330 16.10 -13.04 18.97
C ARG A 330 15.66 -13.57 17.60
N PRO A 331 16.58 -14.11 16.80
CA PRO A 331 16.29 -14.53 15.41
C PRO A 331 15.21 -15.61 15.25
N ASP A 332 14.98 -16.48 16.22
CA ASP A 332 13.93 -17.53 16.19
C ASP A 332 14.13 -18.60 15.10
N GLY A 333 15.39 -18.83 14.68
CA GLY A 333 15.73 -19.78 13.62
C GLY A 333 15.34 -19.28 12.23
N GLY A 334 15.83 -19.96 11.21
CA GLY A 334 15.53 -19.55 9.85
C GLY A 334 16.36 -18.36 9.35
N GLU A 335 15.97 -17.76 8.23
CA GLU A 335 16.51 -16.49 7.75
C GLU A 335 16.23 -15.41 8.79
N ALA A 336 17.16 -14.47 8.95
CA ALA A 336 17.00 -13.45 9.96
C ALA A 336 17.30 -12.06 9.39
N TYR A 337 16.46 -11.13 9.79
CA TYR A 337 16.54 -9.72 9.40
C TYR A 337 16.48 -8.86 10.65
N CYS A 338 17.41 -7.93 10.76
CA CYS A 338 17.41 -6.90 11.77
C CYS A 338 18.06 -5.64 11.23
N GLY A 339 17.27 -4.62 10.96
CA GLY A 339 17.76 -3.36 10.45
C GLY A 339 16.99 -2.19 11.04
N LEU A 340 17.70 -1.15 11.45
CA LEU A 340 17.09 0.10 11.87
C LEU A 340 17.66 1.25 11.04
N ARG A 341 16.78 1.95 10.35
CA ARG A 341 17.07 3.13 9.54
C ARG A 341 16.20 4.31 10.00
N ALA A 342 16.56 5.49 9.62
CA ALA A 342 15.76 6.67 9.92
C ALA A 342 15.87 7.72 8.81
N TYR A 343 14.98 8.71 8.84
CA TYR A 343 15.21 9.99 8.19
C TYR A 343 14.95 11.15 9.14
N ALA A 344 15.62 12.26 8.86
CA ALA A 344 15.57 13.48 9.65
C ALA A 344 14.20 14.15 9.57
N PRO A 345 13.87 15.07 10.48
CA PRO A 345 12.63 15.82 10.43
C PRO A 345 12.39 16.49 9.08
N VAL A 346 11.15 16.47 8.64
CA VAL A 346 10.69 17.18 7.44
C VAL A 346 9.76 18.30 7.90
N GLU A 347 9.82 19.45 7.23
CA GLU A 347 8.90 20.56 7.48
C GLU A 347 7.45 20.03 7.57
N PRO A 348 6.71 20.33 8.65
CA PRO A 348 5.37 19.77 8.87
C PRO A 348 4.43 19.98 7.69
N ALA A 349 4.50 21.15 7.04
CA ALA A 349 3.69 21.44 5.86
C ALA A 349 3.96 20.47 4.70
N ARG A 350 5.22 20.08 4.49
CA ARG A 350 5.60 19.09 3.46
C ARG A 350 5.29 17.66 3.90
N GLN A 351 5.47 17.35 5.16
CA GLN A 351 5.18 16.01 5.69
C GLN A 351 3.68 15.70 5.66
N GLN A 352 2.84 16.68 5.94
CA GLN A 352 1.39 16.53 6.01
C GLN A 352 0.68 16.63 4.67
N GLN A 353 1.39 16.91 3.59
CA GLN A 353 0.81 16.94 2.25
C GLN A 353 0.32 15.56 1.82
N LEU A 354 -0.83 15.52 1.16
CA LEU A 354 -1.29 14.33 0.47
C LEU A 354 -0.52 14.21 -0.86
N SER A 355 0.29 13.18 -0.97
CA SER A 355 1.06 12.88 -2.19
C SER A 355 0.81 11.43 -2.61
N PHE A 356 0.64 11.21 -3.90
CA PHE A 356 0.44 9.89 -4.47
C PHE A 356 1.34 9.70 -5.70
N TRP A 357 2.09 8.58 -5.71
CA TRP A 357 3.02 8.21 -6.77
C TRP A 357 2.56 6.91 -7.41
N GLN A 358 2.67 6.85 -8.73
CA GLN A 358 2.32 5.69 -9.53
C GLN A 358 3.45 5.42 -10.51
N GLU A 359 3.96 4.20 -10.56
CA GLU A 359 4.98 3.81 -11.53
C GLU A 359 4.35 3.15 -12.76
N MET A 360 4.93 3.36 -13.93
CA MET A 360 4.56 2.69 -15.17
C MET A 360 3.07 2.81 -15.55
N VAL A 361 2.54 4.03 -15.48
CA VAL A 361 1.18 4.33 -15.94
C VAL A 361 1.21 5.06 -17.27
N GLN A 362 0.13 4.98 -18.06
CA GLN A 362 0.02 5.68 -19.33
C GLN A 362 -0.49 7.12 -19.15
N GLN A 363 -1.25 7.35 -18.08
CA GLN A 363 -1.81 8.65 -17.70
C GLN A 363 -2.14 8.65 -16.21
N LEU A 364 -2.38 9.80 -15.63
CA LEU A 364 -3.01 9.94 -14.32
C LEU A 364 -4.52 9.76 -14.47
N ASP A 365 -5.12 8.92 -13.64
CA ASP A 365 -6.56 8.84 -13.47
C ASP A 365 -6.90 8.77 -11.98
N TYR A 366 -7.79 9.65 -11.53
CA TYR A 366 -8.38 9.52 -10.20
C TYR A 366 -9.84 10.00 -10.19
N TYR A 367 -10.61 9.47 -9.23
CA TYR A 367 -11.98 9.86 -8.97
C TYR A 367 -12.03 10.64 -7.67
N PHE A 368 -12.45 11.90 -7.76
CA PHE A 368 -12.79 12.69 -6.60
C PHE A 368 -14.24 12.43 -6.22
N ILE A 369 -14.50 12.11 -4.95
CA ILE A 369 -15.81 11.77 -4.40
C ILE A 369 -16.12 12.79 -3.31
N ALA A 370 -17.15 13.62 -3.50
CA ALA A 370 -17.59 14.58 -2.51
C ALA A 370 -18.64 13.96 -1.56
N GLY A 371 -18.42 14.09 -0.27
CA GLY A 371 -19.42 13.82 0.76
C GLY A 371 -20.39 15.01 1.01
N THR A 372 -20.40 15.97 0.11
CA THR A 372 -21.30 17.15 0.21
C THR A 372 -22.75 16.74 0.08
N CYS A 373 -23.63 17.45 0.82
CA CYS A 373 -25.05 17.14 0.89
C CYS A 373 -25.79 17.68 -0.32
N THR A 374 -26.49 16.82 -1.05
CA THR A 374 -27.68 17.23 -1.81
C THR A 374 -28.89 17.15 -0.86
N THR A 375 -29.91 17.97 -1.11
CA THR A 375 -31.11 18.08 -0.24
C THR A 375 -31.83 16.74 0.04
N SER A 376 -31.60 15.72 -0.75
CA SER A 376 -32.20 14.39 -0.61
C SER A 376 -31.39 13.40 0.26
N GLN A 377 -30.19 13.78 0.73
CA GLN A 377 -29.25 12.86 1.43
C GLN A 377 -28.86 13.38 2.82
N GLN A 378 -29.66 14.25 3.43
CA GLN A 378 -29.33 14.90 4.72
C GLN A 378 -29.18 13.93 5.91
N GLU A 379 -29.74 12.73 5.85
CA GLU A 379 -29.69 11.75 6.95
C GLU A 379 -28.36 10.97 7.03
N GLN A 380 -27.58 10.95 5.96
CA GLN A 380 -26.29 10.23 5.93
C GLN A 380 -25.13 11.18 6.26
N GLY A 381 -24.14 10.70 7.02
CA GLY A 381 -22.89 11.41 7.29
C GLY A 381 -22.06 11.63 6.01
N ALA A 382 -21.18 12.62 6.01
CA ALA A 382 -20.33 12.92 4.85
C ALA A 382 -19.45 11.72 4.46
N LEU A 383 -18.88 11.01 5.44
CA LEU A 383 -18.06 9.83 5.22
C LEU A 383 -18.87 8.67 4.62
N ASP A 384 -20.10 8.45 5.07
CA ASP A 384 -20.98 7.43 4.52
C ASP A 384 -21.29 7.67 3.04
N ARG A 385 -21.48 8.94 2.66
CA ARG A 385 -21.70 9.31 1.25
C ARG A 385 -20.45 9.07 0.40
N VAL A 386 -19.26 9.36 0.93
CA VAL A 386 -18.00 9.04 0.23
C VAL A 386 -17.87 7.54 0.02
N ILE A 387 -18.14 6.72 1.03
CA ILE A 387 -18.13 5.25 0.91
C ILE A 387 -19.21 4.77 -0.07
N ALA A 388 -20.40 5.38 -0.08
CA ALA A 388 -21.43 5.08 -1.06
C ALA A 388 -20.96 5.39 -2.49
N GLY A 389 -20.27 6.53 -2.69
CA GLY A 389 -19.66 6.89 -3.98
C GLY A 389 -18.55 5.91 -4.40
N TYR A 390 -17.69 5.51 -3.47
CA TYR A 390 -16.70 4.47 -3.73
C TYR A 390 -17.37 3.16 -4.20
N ARG A 391 -18.45 2.72 -3.53
CA ARG A 391 -19.21 1.53 -3.91
C ARG A 391 -19.98 1.70 -5.21
N GLN A 392 -20.37 2.91 -5.58
CA GLN A 392 -20.93 3.20 -6.91
C GLN A 392 -19.87 2.94 -7.98
N LEU A 393 -18.64 3.39 -7.77
CA LEU A 393 -17.53 3.23 -8.71
C LEU A 393 -17.09 1.76 -8.84
N THR A 394 -16.88 1.08 -7.71
CA THR A 394 -16.24 -0.25 -7.67
C THR A 394 -17.22 -1.42 -7.58
N GLY A 395 -18.51 -1.12 -7.51
CA GLY A 395 -19.56 -2.12 -7.33
C GLY A 395 -19.89 -2.40 -5.86
N LYS A 396 -21.02 -3.01 -5.64
CA LYS A 396 -21.50 -3.38 -4.30
C LYS A 396 -20.86 -4.67 -3.84
N ALA A 397 -20.33 -4.69 -2.62
CA ALA A 397 -19.93 -5.93 -1.98
C ALA A 397 -21.15 -6.87 -1.82
N PRO A 398 -21.03 -8.16 -2.16
CA PRO A 398 -22.10 -9.12 -1.92
C PRO A 398 -22.30 -9.35 -0.41
N ILE A 399 -23.53 -9.67 -0.03
CA ILE A 399 -23.80 -10.15 1.33
C ILE A 399 -23.20 -11.54 1.46
N MET A 400 -22.29 -11.71 2.42
CA MET A 400 -21.66 -13.00 2.68
C MET A 400 -22.71 -13.98 3.27
N PRO A 401 -22.71 -15.26 2.85
CA PRO A 401 -23.59 -16.25 3.44
C PRO A 401 -23.19 -16.56 4.90
N ALA A 402 -24.15 -17.01 5.70
CA ALA A 402 -23.94 -17.27 7.13
C ALA A 402 -22.75 -18.18 7.43
N TRP A 403 -22.52 -19.22 6.62
CA TRP A 403 -21.38 -20.14 6.80
C TRP A 403 -20.01 -19.46 6.67
N ALA A 404 -19.91 -18.35 5.94
CA ALA A 404 -18.65 -17.59 5.83
C ALA A 404 -18.26 -16.90 7.14
N HIS A 405 -19.21 -16.66 8.03
CA HIS A 405 -19.00 -16.14 9.38
C HIS A 405 -18.83 -17.23 10.44
N GLY A 406 -18.85 -18.50 10.05
CA GLY A 406 -18.65 -19.64 10.91
C GLY A 406 -17.17 -19.96 11.17
N TYR A 407 -16.92 -21.16 11.70
CA TYR A 407 -15.55 -21.57 12.02
C TYR A 407 -14.79 -22.05 10.79
N TRP A 408 -13.59 -21.54 10.59
CA TRP A 408 -12.64 -21.88 9.54
C TRP A 408 -11.47 -22.67 10.13
N GLN A 409 -11.33 -23.94 9.76
CA GLN A 409 -10.18 -24.74 10.12
C GLN A 409 -9.11 -24.60 9.03
N SER A 410 -7.98 -24.06 9.40
CA SER A 410 -6.80 -23.95 8.55
C SER A 410 -5.54 -24.42 9.28
N ARG A 411 -4.59 -24.88 8.54
CA ARG A 411 -3.21 -25.13 8.98
C ARG A 411 -2.26 -25.03 7.78
N GLU A 412 -1.02 -24.76 8.01
CA GLU A 412 0.03 -25.00 7.05
C GLU A 412 0.57 -26.42 7.25
N ARG A 413 0.25 -27.37 6.47
CA ARG A 413 -0.77 -27.56 5.45
C ARG A 413 -1.28 -29.00 5.55
N TYR A 414 -2.39 -29.33 4.95
CA TYR A 414 -2.79 -30.70 4.73
C TYR A 414 -2.05 -31.24 3.50
N LYS A 415 -1.21 -32.28 3.69
CA LYS A 415 -0.33 -32.77 2.63
C LYS A 415 -1.02 -33.72 1.67
N THR A 416 -2.11 -34.38 2.14
CA THR A 416 -2.84 -35.37 1.37
C THR A 416 -4.35 -35.19 1.49
N GLN A 417 -5.07 -35.80 0.58
CA GLN A 417 -6.54 -35.89 0.62
C GLN A 417 -7.03 -36.50 1.96
N ASP A 418 -6.37 -37.56 2.43
CA ASP A 418 -6.78 -38.24 3.67
C ASP A 418 -6.57 -37.36 4.91
N GLU A 419 -5.52 -36.54 4.94
CA GLU A 419 -5.25 -35.63 6.06
C GLU A 419 -6.38 -34.59 6.22
N ILE A 420 -6.82 -33.96 5.13
CA ILE A 420 -7.88 -32.95 5.19
C ILE A 420 -9.23 -33.54 5.55
N LEU A 421 -9.57 -34.72 4.97
CA LEU A 421 -10.80 -35.44 5.29
C LEU A 421 -10.81 -35.92 6.76
N SER A 422 -9.67 -36.47 7.25
CA SER A 422 -9.53 -36.89 8.64
C SER A 422 -9.65 -35.74 9.64
N ALA A 423 -9.18 -34.55 9.27
CA ALA A 423 -9.35 -33.37 10.09
C ALA A 423 -10.83 -33.00 10.25
N LEU A 424 -11.58 -32.90 9.14
CA LEU A 424 -13.01 -32.62 9.17
C LEU A 424 -13.78 -33.68 9.95
N ASP A 425 -13.52 -34.96 9.69
CA ASP A 425 -14.07 -36.09 10.44
C ASP A 425 -13.81 -35.98 11.94
N GLY A 426 -12.62 -35.53 12.31
CA GLY A 426 -12.24 -35.29 13.70
C GLY A 426 -13.15 -34.30 14.41
N PHE A 427 -13.53 -33.21 13.75
CA PHE A 427 -14.48 -32.22 14.25
C PHE A 427 -15.88 -32.83 14.38
N ARG A 428 -16.36 -33.54 13.34
CA ARG A 428 -17.71 -34.15 13.31
C ARG A 428 -17.85 -35.23 14.39
N LYS A 429 -16.88 -36.12 14.53
CA LYS A 429 -16.89 -37.15 15.55
C LYS A 429 -16.91 -36.64 17.00
N ARG A 430 -16.38 -35.42 17.20
CA ARG A 430 -16.38 -34.75 18.54
C ARG A 430 -17.55 -33.80 18.72
N HIS A 431 -18.46 -33.74 17.75
CA HIS A 431 -19.59 -32.81 17.75
C HIS A 431 -19.16 -31.33 17.87
N LEU A 432 -17.98 -30.99 17.34
CA LEU A 432 -17.50 -29.62 17.28
C LEU A 432 -18.02 -28.95 16.02
N PRO A 433 -18.51 -27.70 16.12
CA PRO A 433 -18.95 -26.97 14.95
C PRO A 433 -17.76 -26.63 14.04
N ILE A 434 -17.98 -26.79 12.75
CA ILE A 434 -17.05 -26.38 11.68
C ILE A 434 -17.85 -26.10 10.43
N ASP A 435 -17.60 -24.97 9.78
CA ASP A 435 -18.29 -24.54 8.56
C ASP A 435 -17.37 -24.62 7.36
N ASN A 436 -16.08 -24.36 7.55
CA ASN A 436 -15.11 -24.25 6.47
C ASN A 436 -13.79 -24.96 6.82
N ILE A 437 -13.19 -25.60 5.83
CA ILE A 437 -11.82 -26.13 5.91
C ILE A 437 -10.99 -25.58 4.76
N VAL A 438 -9.72 -25.27 5.00
CA VAL A 438 -8.83 -24.63 4.02
C VAL A 438 -7.83 -25.64 3.50
N MET A 439 -7.81 -25.82 2.18
CA MET A 439 -6.69 -26.43 1.46
C MET A 439 -5.67 -25.35 1.19
N ASP A 440 -4.62 -25.33 1.99
CA ASP A 440 -3.55 -24.35 1.90
C ASP A 440 -2.59 -24.67 0.72
N TRP A 441 -1.54 -23.89 0.57
CA TRP A 441 -0.61 -23.94 -0.54
C TRP A 441 0.04 -25.33 -0.74
N ASN A 442 0.73 -25.49 -1.90
CA ASN A 442 1.50 -26.68 -2.27
C ASN A 442 0.66 -27.98 -2.31
N TYR A 443 -0.56 -27.89 -2.85
CA TYR A 443 -1.35 -29.07 -3.24
C TYR A 443 -0.98 -29.58 -4.67
N TRP A 444 -0.17 -28.84 -5.38
CA TRP A 444 0.33 -29.12 -6.73
C TRP A 444 1.59 -29.99 -6.70
N VAL A 445 2.01 -30.49 -7.87
CA VAL A 445 3.30 -31.18 -8.03
C VAL A 445 4.44 -30.22 -7.73
N ASP A 446 5.49 -30.69 -7.09
CA ASP A 446 6.67 -29.87 -6.78
C ASP A 446 7.20 -29.14 -8.03
N ASP A 447 7.72 -27.94 -7.86
CA ASP A 447 8.16 -27.02 -8.90
C ASP A 447 7.09 -26.54 -9.90
N GLN A 448 5.79 -26.78 -9.61
CA GLN A 448 4.67 -26.29 -10.42
C GLN A 448 3.81 -25.23 -9.71
N TRP A 449 4.43 -24.31 -9.02
CA TRP A 449 3.70 -23.21 -8.40
C TRP A 449 2.91 -22.40 -9.42
N GLY A 450 1.60 -22.23 -9.20
CA GLY A 450 0.70 -21.54 -10.13
C GLY A 450 0.03 -22.46 -11.16
N ALA A 451 0.29 -23.78 -11.14
CA ALA A 451 -0.42 -24.73 -12.01
C ALA A 451 -1.88 -24.87 -11.67
N PHE A 452 -2.29 -24.60 -10.42
CA PHE A 452 -3.64 -24.80 -9.89
C PHE A 452 -4.23 -26.17 -10.17
N LYS A 453 -3.37 -27.19 -10.18
CA LYS A 453 -3.72 -28.61 -10.40
C LYS A 453 -3.29 -29.40 -9.17
N PHE A 454 -4.17 -30.27 -8.67
CA PHE A 454 -3.82 -31.17 -7.59
C PHE A 454 -2.76 -32.18 -8.03
N ASP A 455 -1.80 -32.45 -7.15
CA ASP A 455 -0.85 -33.56 -7.35
C ASP A 455 -1.59 -34.90 -7.20
N PRO A 456 -1.68 -35.70 -8.29
CA PRO A 456 -2.45 -36.95 -8.26
C PRO A 456 -1.90 -38.01 -7.31
N ALA A 457 -0.63 -37.92 -6.94
CA ALA A 457 -0.02 -38.85 -5.97
C ALA A 457 -0.50 -38.58 -4.54
N ARG A 458 -0.89 -37.34 -4.24
CA ARG A 458 -1.33 -36.90 -2.90
C ARG A 458 -2.83 -36.70 -2.81
N PHE A 459 -3.45 -36.37 -3.93
CA PHE A 459 -4.88 -36.07 -4.09
C PHE A 459 -5.39 -36.88 -5.27
N SER A 460 -5.67 -38.16 -5.04
CA SER A 460 -6.03 -39.11 -6.10
C SER A 460 -7.40 -38.83 -6.72
N ASP A 461 -8.32 -38.28 -5.95
CA ASP A 461 -9.66 -37.89 -6.40
C ASP A 461 -10.11 -36.58 -5.72
N PRO A 462 -9.64 -35.41 -6.23
CA PRO A 462 -9.99 -34.11 -5.66
C PRO A 462 -11.49 -33.82 -5.69
N GLN A 463 -12.21 -34.34 -6.69
CA GLN A 463 -13.67 -34.15 -6.79
C GLN A 463 -14.38 -34.86 -5.66
N GLU A 464 -14.07 -36.14 -5.43
CA GLU A 464 -14.66 -36.90 -4.32
C GLU A 464 -14.27 -36.31 -2.96
N MET A 465 -13.06 -35.79 -2.82
CA MET A 465 -12.65 -35.08 -1.61
C MET A 465 -13.56 -33.86 -1.34
N ILE A 466 -13.79 -33.04 -2.35
CA ILE A 466 -14.65 -31.84 -2.25
C ILE A 466 -16.09 -32.28 -1.94
N ASP A 467 -16.61 -33.27 -2.65
CA ASP A 467 -17.96 -33.78 -2.47
C ASP A 467 -18.16 -34.39 -1.07
N SER A 468 -17.15 -35.08 -0.55
CA SER A 468 -17.16 -35.64 0.80
C SER A 468 -17.22 -34.53 1.87
N ILE A 469 -16.50 -33.43 1.67
CA ILE A 469 -16.56 -32.26 2.54
C ILE A 469 -17.93 -31.63 2.50
N HIS A 470 -18.51 -31.47 1.30
CA HIS A 470 -19.85 -30.90 1.13
C HIS A 470 -20.93 -31.79 1.76
N ARG A 471 -20.84 -33.12 1.61
CA ARG A 471 -21.78 -34.08 2.24
C ARG A 471 -21.76 -33.97 3.79
N GLN A 472 -20.65 -33.57 4.36
CA GLN A 472 -20.52 -33.30 5.80
C GLN A 472 -20.97 -31.88 6.21
N ASN A 473 -21.69 -31.18 5.32
CA ASN A 473 -22.15 -29.82 5.56
C ASN A 473 -21.00 -28.86 5.94
N ALA A 474 -19.88 -28.95 5.25
CA ALA A 474 -18.78 -28.00 5.33
C ALA A 474 -18.43 -27.44 3.94
N ARG A 475 -17.70 -26.35 3.89
CA ARG A 475 -17.17 -25.77 2.67
C ARG A 475 -15.66 -25.92 2.65
N ILE A 476 -15.09 -25.94 1.46
CA ILE A 476 -13.65 -25.93 1.27
C ILE A 476 -13.23 -24.67 0.53
N MET A 477 -12.19 -24.02 1.01
CA MET A 477 -11.49 -22.95 0.30
C MET A 477 -10.14 -23.45 -0.14
N ILE A 478 -9.81 -23.27 -1.41
CA ILE A 478 -8.52 -23.64 -1.99
C ILE A 478 -7.68 -22.36 -2.13
N SER A 479 -6.49 -22.38 -1.55
CA SER A 479 -5.57 -21.26 -1.60
C SER A 479 -4.95 -21.12 -3.00
N CYS A 480 -5.16 -19.99 -3.65
CA CYS A 480 -4.58 -19.67 -4.94
C CYS A 480 -3.63 -18.50 -4.80
N TRP A 481 -2.34 -18.73 -5.06
CA TRP A 481 -1.35 -17.68 -5.05
C TRP A 481 -1.07 -17.21 -6.47
N PRO A 482 -1.16 -15.93 -6.78
CA PRO A 482 -0.90 -15.40 -8.12
C PRO A 482 0.61 -15.30 -8.39
N LYS A 483 1.28 -16.43 -8.24
CA LYS A 483 2.70 -16.64 -8.54
C LYS A 483 2.79 -17.81 -9.50
N TYR A 484 3.51 -17.65 -10.60
CA TYR A 484 3.57 -18.63 -11.66
C TYR A 484 5.03 -19.01 -11.93
N TYR A 485 5.35 -20.31 -11.87
CA TYR A 485 6.64 -20.80 -12.32
C TYR A 485 6.64 -20.96 -13.84
N LEU A 486 7.80 -20.70 -14.45
CA LEU A 486 8.00 -20.75 -15.91
C LEU A 486 7.57 -22.06 -16.57
N ALA A 487 7.61 -23.17 -15.83
CA ALA A 487 7.24 -24.50 -16.31
C ALA A 487 5.72 -24.75 -16.30
N THR A 488 4.90 -23.83 -15.75
CA THR A 488 3.46 -24.04 -15.66
C THR A 488 2.73 -23.59 -16.93
N ASP A 489 1.68 -24.31 -17.31
CA ASP A 489 0.83 -23.96 -18.46
C ASP A 489 0.19 -22.55 -18.27
N ASN A 490 -0.09 -22.17 -17.03
CA ASN A 490 -0.73 -20.89 -16.70
C ASN A 490 0.24 -19.68 -16.82
N PHE A 491 1.56 -19.91 -16.93
CA PHE A 491 2.53 -18.88 -17.19
C PHE A 491 2.56 -18.47 -18.67
N ARG A 492 2.26 -19.41 -19.57
CA ARG A 492 2.27 -19.24 -21.04
C ARG A 492 0.94 -18.70 -21.53
#